data_f0010edb06edbe612a3a04a730e3f9a1
#
_entry.id   f0010edb06edbe612a3a04a730e3f9a1
#
_cell.length_a   1.000
_cell.length_b   1.000
_cell.length_c   1.000
_cell.angle_alpha   90.00
_cell.angle_beta   90.00
_cell.angle_gamma   90.00
#
_symmetry.space_group_name_H-M   'P 1'
#
loop_
_entity.id
_entity.type
_entity.pdbx_description
1 polymer ?
#
loop_
_entity_poly.entity_id
_entity_poly.type
_entity_poly.pdbx_seq_one_letter_code
_entity_poly.pdbx_strand_id
1 'polypeptide(L)'
;MQRESDGRAAGLGVAGVAVTLAGVFVNGLAYVVPVLGARHLPPAELSALATLLALGSIGGVASTGLQIAVAVHRARHGRAPTTRPTLLTVGVTAALLAVGLPLAATQLRLTPTAVLLLGVLTVAVVAAGRWLGELQGDQRFLRLAGGMALLAAGRYGGMVAGLALGGGLTGSLLAGAVTSVLVLALLVRLNRGAGVDPTAPTLATRTVLTAGAATLAMLVVSYADLLLARRFLPADASGAYAVGTVLTKGALWAPQVVTVIALPRLARGDRRTLVTAVALVAASGAALVLAAALAGGLAFRLAGGPDYVDQGRNAVLFAGAGALYALVFVLINARVAAAARWPSAPLWASTVAFVLAVVTVVPHTVPGIAGAALVTAAVTALVTGVLTFGQKTSALAVSNRPAASVTTGGRDTLPAE
;
A
#
# COMPACT_ATOMS: atom_id res chain seq x y z
N MET A 1 20.47 20.92 28.96
CA MET A 1 19.92 21.08 27.60
C MET A 1 20.54 20.12 26.58
N GLN A 2 21.87 20.02 26.41
CA GLN A 2 22.47 19.09 25.40
C GLN A 2 22.21 17.62 25.70
N ARG A 3 22.27 17.13 26.93
CA ARG A 3 21.95 15.73 27.29
C ARG A 3 20.48 15.35 27.10
N GLU A 4 19.56 16.30 27.20
CA GLU A 4 18.12 16.05 26.92
C GLU A 4 17.83 16.01 25.42
N SER A 5 18.54 16.80 24.61
CA SER A 5 18.44 16.74 23.14
C SER A 5 19.00 15.43 22.59
N ASP A 6 20.12 14.96 23.14
CA ASP A 6 20.75 13.69 22.74
C ASP A 6 19.89 12.48 23.15
N GLY A 7 19.28 12.51 24.33
CA GLY A 7 18.34 11.47 24.76
C GLY A 7 17.07 11.40 23.93
N ARG A 8 16.54 12.54 23.49
CA ARG A 8 15.38 12.60 22.56
C ARG A 8 15.74 12.13 21.15
N ALA A 9 16.91 12.50 20.64
CA ALA A 9 17.39 12.06 19.34
C ALA A 9 17.63 10.54 19.30
N ALA A 10 18.25 9.98 20.35
CA ALA A 10 18.42 8.53 20.50
C ALA A 10 17.08 7.79 20.62
N GLY A 11 16.12 8.33 21.38
CA GLY A 11 14.77 7.78 21.50
C GLY A 11 13.99 7.77 20.19
N LEU A 12 14.11 8.81 19.35
CA LEU A 12 13.51 8.87 18.02
C LEU A 12 14.18 7.89 17.06
N GLY A 13 15.48 7.66 17.18
CA GLY A 13 16.19 6.65 16.37
C GLY A 13 15.69 5.23 16.66
N VAL A 14 15.61 4.84 17.94
CA VAL A 14 15.08 3.52 18.36
C VAL A 14 13.64 3.34 17.93
N ALA A 15 12.81 4.38 18.06
CA ALA A 15 11.41 4.35 17.66
C ALA A 15 11.25 4.19 16.14
N GLY A 16 12.07 4.86 15.35
CA GLY A 16 12.09 4.70 13.89
C GLY A 16 12.49 3.27 13.47
N VAL A 17 13.52 2.71 14.09
CA VAL A 17 13.91 1.30 13.87
C VAL A 17 12.78 0.34 14.23
N ALA A 18 12.11 0.53 15.37
CA ALA A 18 11.02 -0.34 15.79
C ALA A 18 9.84 -0.33 14.78
N VAL A 19 9.45 0.84 14.27
CA VAL A 19 8.39 0.95 13.25
C VAL A 19 8.82 0.29 11.92
N THR A 20 10.09 0.46 11.53
CA THR A 20 10.65 -0.19 10.33
C THR A 20 10.63 -1.72 10.48
N LEU A 21 11.09 -2.25 11.61
CA LEU A 21 11.06 -3.68 11.88
C LEU A 21 9.64 -4.23 11.92
N ALA A 22 8.70 -3.49 12.50
CA ALA A 22 7.27 -3.86 12.46
C ALA A 22 6.76 -3.91 11.01
N GLY A 23 7.13 -2.94 10.16
CA GLY A 23 6.80 -2.96 8.73
C GLY A 23 7.37 -4.18 8.00
N VAL A 24 8.63 -4.53 8.28
CA VAL A 24 9.27 -5.76 7.75
C VAL A 24 8.51 -7.00 8.19
N PHE A 25 8.15 -7.10 9.46
CA PHE A 25 7.38 -8.21 10.01
C PHE A 25 5.98 -8.32 9.38
N VAL A 26 5.25 -7.20 9.25
CA VAL A 26 3.94 -7.14 8.59
C VAL A 26 4.01 -7.68 7.17
N ASN A 27 4.99 -7.19 6.39
CA ASN A 27 5.17 -7.64 5.01
C ASN A 27 5.62 -9.10 4.95
N GLY A 28 6.55 -9.53 5.80
CA GLY A 28 6.99 -10.93 5.88
C GLY A 28 5.83 -11.89 6.10
N LEU A 29 4.97 -11.62 7.09
CA LEU A 29 3.76 -12.42 7.32
C LEU A 29 2.80 -12.41 6.14
N ALA A 30 2.64 -11.27 5.47
CA ALA A 30 1.81 -11.18 4.28
C ALA A 30 2.30 -12.07 3.14
N TYR A 31 3.62 -12.31 3.02
CA TYR A 31 4.21 -13.25 2.05
C TYR A 31 4.11 -14.71 2.47
N VAL A 32 4.16 -15.02 3.77
CA VAL A 32 4.04 -16.41 4.26
C VAL A 32 2.69 -17.00 3.86
N VAL A 33 1.61 -16.22 3.89
CA VAL A 33 0.26 -16.72 3.56
C VAL A 33 0.15 -17.30 2.15
N PRO A 34 0.51 -16.61 1.05
CA PRO A 34 0.42 -17.19 -0.29
C PRO A 34 1.44 -18.31 -0.52
N VAL A 35 2.65 -18.24 0.07
CA VAL A 35 3.65 -19.31 -0.04
C VAL A 35 3.18 -20.58 0.67
N LEU A 36 2.61 -20.45 1.86
CA LEU A 36 2.03 -21.60 2.57
C LEU A 36 0.76 -22.11 1.87
N GLY A 37 -0.07 -21.18 1.37
CA GLY A 37 -1.23 -21.53 0.57
C GLY A 37 -0.89 -22.34 -0.66
N ALA A 38 0.20 -22.03 -1.36
CA ALA A 38 0.66 -22.75 -2.54
C ALA A 38 1.08 -24.21 -2.24
N ARG A 39 1.39 -24.53 -0.98
CA ARG A 39 1.79 -25.87 -0.54
C ARG A 39 0.63 -26.70 0.03
N HIS A 40 -0.48 -26.06 0.40
CA HIS A 40 -1.59 -26.71 1.12
C HIS A 40 -2.91 -26.65 0.37
N LEU A 41 -3.03 -25.77 -0.62
CA LEU A 41 -4.27 -25.54 -1.35
C LEU A 41 -4.17 -26.02 -2.80
N PRO A 42 -5.23 -26.58 -3.36
CA PRO A 42 -5.32 -26.83 -4.79
C PRO A 42 -5.24 -25.50 -5.58
N PRO A 43 -4.82 -25.51 -6.86
CA PRO A 43 -4.60 -24.31 -7.66
C PRO A 43 -5.79 -23.34 -7.69
N ALA A 44 -7.01 -23.85 -7.74
CA ALA A 44 -8.23 -23.05 -7.73
C ALA A 44 -8.41 -22.26 -6.42
N GLU A 45 -8.15 -22.89 -5.27
CA GLU A 45 -8.24 -22.23 -3.96
C GLU A 45 -7.06 -21.29 -3.72
N LEU A 46 -5.86 -21.65 -4.17
CA LEU A 46 -4.69 -20.77 -4.13
C LEU A 46 -4.94 -19.47 -4.89
N SER A 47 -5.46 -19.58 -6.10
CA SER A 47 -5.82 -18.40 -6.89
C SER A 47 -6.93 -17.57 -6.21
N ALA A 48 -7.92 -18.23 -5.58
CA ALA A 48 -8.94 -17.55 -4.79
C ALA A 48 -8.33 -16.82 -3.59
N LEU A 49 -7.42 -17.47 -2.84
CA LEU A 49 -6.71 -16.87 -1.71
C LEU A 49 -5.92 -15.62 -2.14
N ALA A 50 -5.14 -15.71 -3.21
CA ALA A 50 -4.37 -14.60 -3.75
C ALA A 50 -5.28 -13.43 -4.18
N THR A 51 -6.40 -13.75 -4.84
CA THR A 51 -7.43 -12.78 -5.23
C THR A 51 -8.05 -12.07 -4.02
N LEU A 52 -8.40 -12.83 -2.97
CA LEU A 52 -8.95 -12.28 -1.73
C LEU A 52 -7.94 -11.40 -0.98
N LEU A 53 -6.66 -11.78 -0.97
CA LEU A 53 -5.58 -10.95 -0.42
C LEU A 53 -5.42 -9.64 -1.20
N ALA A 54 -5.53 -9.69 -2.53
CA ALA A 54 -5.50 -8.51 -3.40
C ALA A 54 -6.67 -7.57 -3.12
N LEU A 55 -7.90 -8.09 -3.13
CA LEU A 55 -9.11 -7.32 -2.81
C LEU A 55 -9.06 -6.75 -1.38
N GLY A 56 -8.58 -7.54 -0.41
CA GLY A 56 -8.39 -7.09 0.97
C GLY A 56 -7.32 -6.01 1.11
N SER A 57 -6.28 -6.03 0.26
CA SER A 57 -5.25 -4.98 0.23
C SER A 57 -5.81 -3.68 -0.36
N ILE A 58 -6.58 -3.77 -1.46
CA ILE A 58 -7.26 -2.63 -2.07
C ILE A 58 -8.28 -2.02 -1.10
N GLY A 59 -9.15 -2.82 -0.50
CA GLY A 59 -10.14 -2.36 0.50
C GLY A 59 -9.48 -1.80 1.76
N GLY A 60 -8.34 -2.34 2.15
CA GLY A 60 -7.54 -1.91 3.30
C GLY A 60 -6.91 -0.51 3.17
N VAL A 61 -6.88 0.08 1.97
CA VAL A 61 -6.39 1.46 1.77
C VAL A 61 -7.16 2.47 2.61
N ALA A 62 -8.44 2.24 2.84
CA ALA A 62 -9.25 3.08 3.71
C ALA A 62 -8.67 3.15 5.14
N SER A 63 -8.05 2.07 5.63
CA SER A 63 -7.32 2.05 6.92
C SER A 63 -6.12 3.00 6.90
N THR A 64 -5.31 2.94 5.84
CA THR A 64 -4.12 3.81 5.69
C THR A 64 -4.52 5.27 5.58
N GLY A 65 -5.55 5.58 4.78
CA GLY A 65 -6.11 6.93 4.68
C GLY A 65 -6.61 7.46 6.02
N LEU A 66 -7.35 6.63 6.77
CA LEU A 66 -7.85 6.98 8.10
C LEU A 66 -6.68 7.17 9.09
N GLN A 67 -5.71 6.27 9.10
CA GLN A 67 -4.53 6.35 9.97
C GLN A 67 -3.75 7.65 9.74
N ILE A 68 -3.44 7.99 8.49
CA ILE A 68 -2.68 9.21 8.15
C ILE A 68 -3.50 10.45 8.54
N ALA A 69 -4.79 10.50 8.19
CA ALA A 69 -5.65 11.62 8.49
C ALA A 69 -5.79 11.86 10.01
N VAL A 70 -6.01 10.79 10.78
CA VAL A 70 -6.09 10.84 12.25
C VAL A 70 -4.75 11.28 12.84
N ALA A 71 -3.62 10.73 12.38
CA ALA A 71 -2.30 11.08 12.87
C ALA A 71 -1.97 12.56 12.67
N VAL A 72 -2.20 13.08 11.47
CA VAL A 72 -1.96 14.51 11.16
C VAL A 72 -2.90 15.41 11.95
N HIS A 73 -4.18 15.05 12.05
CA HIS A 73 -5.16 15.82 12.79
C HIS A 73 -4.81 15.89 14.28
N ARG A 74 -4.43 14.75 14.86
CA ARG A 74 -4.05 14.64 16.27
C ARG A 74 -2.75 15.39 16.59
N ALA A 75 -1.78 15.34 15.68
CA ALA A 75 -0.54 16.12 15.83
C ALA A 75 -0.77 17.62 15.82
N ARG A 76 -1.84 18.12 15.13
CA ARG A 76 -2.16 19.55 15.04
C ARG A 76 -3.11 20.04 16.12
N HIS A 77 -4.09 19.23 16.50
CA HIS A 77 -5.21 19.66 17.35
C HIS A 77 -5.30 18.85 18.67
N GLY A 78 -4.29 18.02 18.98
CA GLY A 78 -4.30 17.21 20.20
C GLY A 78 -5.39 16.13 20.16
N ARG A 79 -6.09 15.92 21.28
CA ARG A 79 -7.07 14.81 21.46
C ARG A 79 -8.46 15.16 20.92
N ALA A 80 -8.53 15.60 19.69
CA ALA A 80 -9.78 15.93 19.00
C ALA A 80 -10.66 14.69 18.74
N PRO A 81 -12.00 14.86 18.57
CA PRO A 81 -12.92 13.76 18.29
C PRO A 81 -12.66 13.12 16.92
N THR A 82 -12.36 11.83 16.89
CA THR A 82 -12.11 11.04 15.67
C THR A 82 -13.17 9.96 15.40
N THR A 83 -14.15 9.80 16.29
CA THR A 83 -15.16 8.72 16.23
C THR A 83 -16.05 8.83 15.00
N ARG A 84 -16.62 10.02 14.75
CA ARG A 84 -17.53 10.22 13.60
C ARG A 84 -16.85 9.95 12.25
N PRO A 85 -15.69 10.51 11.91
CA PRO A 85 -15.02 10.19 10.65
C PRO A 85 -14.59 8.72 10.57
N THR A 86 -14.26 8.08 11.69
CA THR A 86 -13.99 6.64 11.73
C THR A 86 -15.23 5.83 11.37
N LEU A 87 -16.36 6.08 12.02
CA LEU A 87 -17.62 5.38 11.74
C LEU A 87 -18.08 5.59 10.30
N LEU A 88 -17.93 6.80 9.76
CA LEU A 88 -18.24 7.09 8.36
C LEU A 88 -17.31 6.31 7.43
N THR A 89 -16.00 6.28 7.68
CA THR A 89 -15.05 5.54 6.85
C THR A 89 -15.33 4.03 6.89
N VAL A 90 -15.55 3.48 8.08
CA VAL A 90 -15.91 2.06 8.26
C VAL A 90 -17.24 1.75 7.58
N GLY A 91 -18.27 2.59 7.78
CA GLY A 91 -19.60 2.41 7.18
C GLY A 91 -19.58 2.49 5.66
N VAL A 92 -18.88 3.47 5.09
CA VAL A 92 -18.70 3.59 3.62
C VAL A 92 -17.92 2.38 3.08
N THR A 93 -16.86 1.96 3.75
CA THR A 93 -16.11 0.75 3.35
C THR A 93 -17.00 -0.48 3.40
N ALA A 94 -17.75 -0.68 4.48
CA ALA A 94 -18.68 -1.80 4.62
C ALA A 94 -19.77 -1.78 3.53
N ALA A 95 -20.33 -0.62 3.20
CA ALA A 95 -21.32 -0.47 2.15
C ALA A 95 -20.74 -0.77 0.76
N LEU A 96 -19.53 -0.25 0.45
CA LEU A 96 -18.84 -0.56 -0.81
C LEU A 96 -18.50 -2.04 -0.93
N LEU A 97 -18.11 -2.69 0.18
CA LEU A 97 -17.88 -4.14 0.20
C LEU A 97 -19.18 -4.91 0.05
N ALA A 98 -20.25 -4.51 0.70
CA ALA A 98 -21.56 -5.18 0.59
C ALA A 98 -22.11 -5.18 -0.84
N VAL A 99 -21.84 -4.13 -1.64
CA VAL A 99 -22.21 -4.03 -3.05
C VAL A 99 -21.17 -4.68 -3.97
N GLY A 100 -19.90 -4.41 -3.74
CA GLY A 100 -18.80 -4.82 -4.62
C GLY A 100 -18.43 -6.29 -4.49
N LEU A 101 -18.47 -6.85 -3.27
CA LEU A 101 -18.07 -8.24 -3.05
C LEU A 101 -18.99 -9.28 -3.71
N PRO A 102 -20.34 -9.18 -3.71
CA PRO A 102 -21.18 -10.09 -4.45
C PRO A 102 -20.88 -10.07 -5.95
N LEU A 103 -20.65 -8.87 -6.53
CA LEU A 103 -20.28 -8.73 -7.92
C LEU A 103 -18.89 -9.36 -8.19
N ALA A 104 -17.92 -9.12 -7.31
CA ALA A 104 -16.61 -9.75 -7.41
C ALA A 104 -16.69 -11.28 -7.25
N ALA A 105 -17.57 -11.78 -6.37
CA ALA A 105 -17.77 -13.22 -6.18
C ALA A 105 -18.19 -13.91 -7.48
N THR A 106 -19.17 -13.36 -8.19
CA THR A 106 -19.64 -13.92 -9.46
C THR A 106 -18.58 -13.83 -10.56
N GLN A 107 -17.94 -12.67 -10.73
CA GLN A 107 -16.93 -12.44 -11.77
C GLN A 107 -15.62 -13.21 -11.54
N LEU A 108 -15.22 -13.35 -10.28
CA LEU A 108 -13.93 -13.98 -9.89
C LEU A 108 -14.11 -15.41 -9.35
N ARG A 109 -15.31 -15.98 -9.48
CA ARG A 109 -15.63 -17.36 -9.05
C ARG A 109 -15.21 -17.61 -7.60
N LEU A 110 -15.60 -16.71 -6.68
CA LEU A 110 -15.33 -16.82 -5.25
C LEU A 110 -16.57 -17.35 -4.52
N THR A 111 -16.34 -18.11 -3.44
CA THR A 111 -17.46 -18.58 -2.62
C THR A 111 -18.04 -17.43 -1.78
N PRO A 112 -19.37 -17.39 -1.55
CA PRO A 112 -19.99 -16.35 -0.73
C PRO A 112 -19.39 -16.26 0.68
N THR A 113 -19.04 -17.41 1.28
CA THR A 113 -18.40 -17.48 2.60
C THR A 113 -17.03 -16.80 2.60
N ALA A 114 -16.19 -17.05 1.59
CA ALA A 114 -14.88 -16.40 1.49
C ALA A 114 -15.01 -14.88 1.33
N VAL A 115 -15.99 -14.44 0.55
CA VAL A 115 -16.32 -13.03 0.33
C VAL A 115 -16.78 -12.36 1.62
N LEU A 116 -17.65 -13.00 2.40
CA LEU A 116 -18.11 -12.50 3.70
C LEU A 116 -16.93 -12.38 4.69
N LEU A 117 -16.09 -13.41 4.79
CA LEU A 117 -14.92 -13.40 5.67
C LEU A 117 -13.91 -12.31 5.27
N LEU A 118 -13.72 -12.08 3.96
CA LEU A 118 -12.93 -10.95 3.48
C LEU A 118 -13.52 -9.61 3.92
N GLY A 119 -14.85 -9.47 3.86
CA GLY A 119 -15.55 -8.28 4.36
C GLY A 119 -15.25 -8.00 5.82
N VAL A 120 -15.39 -9.02 6.68
CA VAL A 120 -15.08 -8.93 8.12
C VAL A 120 -13.61 -8.55 8.35
N LEU A 121 -12.68 -9.22 7.68
CA LEU A 121 -11.25 -8.92 7.74
C LEU A 121 -10.95 -7.47 7.37
N THR A 122 -11.51 -7.00 6.26
CA THR A 122 -11.26 -5.66 5.74
C THR A 122 -11.83 -4.60 6.67
N VAL A 123 -13.06 -4.76 7.15
CA VAL A 123 -13.71 -3.85 8.10
C VAL A 123 -12.91 -3.76 9.42
N ALA A 124 -12.44 -4.90 9.95
CA ALA A 124 -11.62 -4.91 11.16
C ALA A 124 -10.30 -4.14 10.98
N VAL A 125 -9.63 -4.32 9.84
CA VAL A 125 -8.39 -3.60 9.51
C VAL A 125 -8.66 -2.10 9.33
N VAL A 126 -9.75 -1.71 8.66
CA VAL A 126 -10.11 -0.29 8.49
C VAL A 126 -10.41 0.38 9.82
N ALA A 127 -11.15 -0.29 10.69
CA ALA A 127 -11.43 0.21 12.03
C ALA A 127 -10.15 0.39 12.85
N ALA A 128 -9.18 -0.53 12.76
CA ALA A 128 -7.90 -0.44 13.47
C ALA A 128 -7.07 0.78 13.06
N GLY A 129 -7.23 1.30 11.85
CA GLY A 129 -6.53 2.48 11.33
C GLY A 129 -6.66 3.71 12.23
N ARG A 130 -7.80 3.89 12.91
CA ARG A 130 -7.99 4.96 13.88
C ARG A 130 -6.95 4.89 15.01
N TRP A 131 -6.85 3.75 15.70
CA TRP A 131 -5.96 3.61 16.86
C TRP A 131 -4.50 3.69 16.48
N LEU A 132 -4.13 3.14 15.34
CA LEU A 132 -2.77 3.30 14.79
C LEU A 132 -2.49 4.79 14.49
N GLY A 133 -3.45 5.52 13.92
CA GLY A 133 -3.34 6.95 13.68
C GLY A 133 -3.22 7.78 14.96
N GLU A 134 -3.98 7.44 16.01
CA GLU A 134 -3.88 8.09 17.31
C GLU A 134 -2.50 7.87 17.96
N LEU A 135 -1.99 6.64 17.93
CA LEU A 135 -0.64 6.32 18.43
C LEU A 135 0.44 7.05 17.65
N GLN A 136 0.30 7.15 16.33
CA GLN A 136 1.21 7.85 15.45
C GLN A 136 1.20 9.37 15.70
N GLY A 137 0.02 9.97 15.83
CA GLY A 137 -0.14 11.40 16.13
C GLY A 137 0.38 11.79 17.51
N ASP A 138 0.24 10.91 18.51
CA ASP A 138 0.81 11.09 19.85
C ASP A 138 2.32 10.79 19.91
N GLN A 139 2.97 10.45 18.78
CA GLN A 139 4.39 10.06 18.69
C GLN A 139 4.76 8.85 19.56
N ARG A 140 3.81 7.98 19.85
CA ARG A 140 4.02 6.74 20.63
C ARG A 140 4.49 5.61 19.73
N PHE A 141 5.63 5.79 19.07
CA PHE A 141 6.09 4.93 17.98
C PHE A 141 6.34 3.48 18.39
N LEU A 142 6.79 3.19 19.61
CA LEU A 142 6.95 1.81 20.09
C LEU A 142 5.60 1.10 20.21
N ARG A 143 4.57 1.79 20.72
CA ARG A 143 3.20 1.25 20.79
C ARG A 143 2.59 1.13 19.40
N LEU A 144 2.88 2.05 18.50
CA LEU A 144 2.50 1.97 17.09
C LEU A 144 3.10 0.72 16.44
N ALA A 145 4.41 0.49 16.60
CA ALA A 145 5.10 -0.70 16.08
C ALA A 145 4.46 -1.99 16.63
N GLY A 146 4.20 -2.05 17.95
CA GLY A 146 3.50 -3.16 18.58
C GLY A 146 2.09 -3.35 18.04
N GLY A 147 1.32 -2.28 17.86
CA GLY A 147 -0.03 -2.32 17.27
C GLY A 147 -0.05 -2.82 15.82
N MET A 148 0.91 -2.38 15.00
CA MET A 148 1.09 -2.85 13.61
C MET A 148 1.43 -4.34 13.58
N ALA A 149 2.40 -4.77 14.40
CA ALA A 149 2.81 -6.18 14.48
C ALA A 149 1.66 -7.06 14.99
N LEU A 150 0.91 -6.61 16.00
CA LEU A 150 -0.23 -7.32 16.56
C LEU A 150 -1.36 -7.47 15.54
N LEU A 151 -1.66 -6.41 14.78
CA LEU A 151 -2.69 -6.44 13.73
C LEU A 151 -2.29 -7.41 12.60
N ALA A 152 -1.02 -7.41 12.20
CA ALA A 152 -0.51 -8.34 11.19
C ALA A 152 -0.50 -9.79 11.70
N ALA A 153 -0.07 -10.01 12.93
CA ALA A 153 -0.11 -11.33 13.58
C ALA A 153 -1.55 -11.86 13.69
N GLY A 154 -2.51 -11.01 14.07
CA GLY A 154 -3.93 -11.37 14.05
C GLY A 154 -4.39 -11.75 12.65
N ARG A 155 -4.22 -10.87 11.66
CA ARG A 155 -4.71 -11.12 10.31
C ARG A 155 -3.99 -12.27 9.61
N TYR A 156 -2.69 -12.14 9.41
CA TYR A 156 -1.92 -13.08 8.62
C TYR A 156 -1.51 -14.32 9.43
N GLY A 157 -1.18 -14.15 10.72
CA GLY A 157 -0.88 -15.28 11.60
C GLY A 157 -2.09 -16.19 11.81
N GLY A 158 -3.29 -15.63 11.95
CA GLY A 158 -4.53 -16.40 11.95
C GLY A 158 -4.74 -17.19 10.66
N MET A 159 -4.50 -16.54 9.49
CA MET A 159 -4.60 -17.24 8.20
C MET A 159 -3.56 -18.35 8.07
N VAL A 160 -2.31 -18.11 8.48
CA VAL A 160 -1.25 -19.12 8.51
C VAL A 160 -1.64 -20.32 9.40
N ALA A 161 -2.15 -20.05 10.60
CA ALA A 161 -2.61 -21.08 11.50
C ALA A 161 -3.76 -21.91 10.89
N GLY A 162 -4.75 -21.26 10.27
CA GLY A 162 -5.84 -21.95 9.60
C GLY A 162 -5.38 -22.86 8.44
N LEU A 163 -4.37 -22.42 7.65
CA LEU A 163 -3.74 -23.24 6.60
C LEU A 163 -2.97 -24.40 7.19
N ALA A 164 -2.12 -24.15 8.20
CA ALA A 164 -1.28 -25.18 8.81
C ALA A 164 -2.10 -26.28 9.53
N LEU A 165 -3.29 -25.95 10.03
CA LEU A 165 -4.23 -26.90 10.62
C LEU A 165 -5.09 -27.63 9.59
N GLY A 166 -4.83 -27.45 8.29
CA GLY A 166 -5.58 -28.14 7.23
C GLY A 166 -6.99 -27.61 7.00
N GLY A 167 -7.32 -26.39 7.48
CA GLY A 167 -8.65 -25.80 7.34
C GLY A 167 -9.00 -25.32 5.92
N GLY A 168 -8.10 -25.50 4.93
CA GLY A 168 -8.28 -25.04 3.57
C GLY A 168 -8.43 -23.52 3.46
N LEU A 169 -8.98 -23.05 2.36
CA LEU A 169 -9.22 -21.62 2.12
C LEU A 169 -10.15 -21.01 3.19
N THR A 170 -11.28 -21.68 3.45
CA THR A 170 -12.31 -21.17 4.38
C THR A 170 -11.80 -21.12 5.82
N GLY A 171 -11.12 -22.17 6.29
CA GLY A 171 -10.54 -22.20 7.64
C GLY A 171 -9.45 -21.14 7.84
N SER A 172 -8.63 -20.91 6.82
CA SER A 172 -7.63 -19.84 6.83
C SER A 172 -8.28 -18.46 6.99
N LEU A 173 -9.26 -18.15 6.16
CA LEU A 173 -9.97 -16.86 6.22
C LEU A 173 -10.74 -16.69 7.53
N LEU A 174 -11.38 -17.75 8.04
CA LEU A 174 -12.11 -17.73 9.29
C LEU A 174 -11.18 -17.46 10.47
N ALA A 175 -10.07 -18.19 10.57
CA ALA A 175 -9.09 -17.96 11.61
C ALA A 175 -8.51 -16.54 11.55
N GLY A 176 -8.17 -16.04 10.35
CA GLY A 176 -7.73 -14.67 10.14
C GLY A 176 -8.79 -13.63 10.54
N ALA A 177 -10.08 -13.88 10.24
CA ALA A 177 -11.17 -12.97 10.59
C ALA A 177 -11.37 -12.92 12.13
N VAL A 178 -11.45 -14.07 12.77
CA VAL A 178 -11.62 -14.17 14.23
C VAL A 178 -10.47 -13.47 14.97
N THR A 179 -9.23 -13.81 14.61
CA THR A 179 -8.05 -13.21 15.25
C THR A 179 -7.93 -11.71 14.96
N SER A 180 -8.32 -11.23 13.76
CA SER A 180 -8.35 -9.79 13.47
C SER A 180 -9.37 -9.03 14.32
N VAL A 181 -10.56 -9.60 14.55
CA VAL A 181 -11.59 -9.01 15.42
C VAL A 181 -11.13 -9.00 16.87
N LEU A 182 -10.50 -10.08 17.35
CA LEU A 182 -9.93 -10.14 18.70
C LEU A 182 -8.84 -9.10 18.91
N VAL A 183 -7.93 -8.94 17.94
CA VAL A 183 -6.89 -7.90 17.98
C VAL A 183 -7.49 -6.50 17.94
N LEU A 184 -8.50 -6.26 17.11
CA LEU A 184 -9.22 -5.00 17.10
C LEU A 184 -9.82 -4.69 18.49
N ALA A 185 -10.50 -5.66 19.10
CA ALA A 185 -11.07 -5.52 20.45
C ALA A 185 -9.99 -5.22 21.51
N LEU A 186 -8.82 -5.86 21.39
CA LEU A 186 -7.66 -5.58 22.25
C LEU A 186 -7.12 -4.16 22.05
N LEU A 187 -6.94 -3.72 20.80
CA LEU A 187 -6.50 -2.35 20.48
C LEU A 187 -7.49 -1.31 21.04
N VAL A 188 -8.79 -1.55 20.90
CA VAL A 188 -9.83 -0.70 21.50
C VAL A 188 -9.67 -0.60 23.02
N ARG A 189 -9.47 -1.74 23.70
CA ARG A 189 -9.30 -1.78 25.15
C ARG A 189 -8.04 -1.05 25.62
N LEU A 190 -6.91 -1.26 24.94
CA LEU A 190 -5.62 -0.64 25.29
C LEU A 190 -5.62 0.88 25.09
N ASN A 191 -6.48 1.42 24.22
CA ASN A 191 -6.60 2.85 23.96
C ASN A 191 -7.79 3.51 24.69
N ARG A 192 -8.55 2.76 25.51
CA ARG A 192 -9.60 3.33 26.37
C ARG A 192 -8.97 4.21 27.45
N GLY A 193 -9.53 5.38 27.70
CA GLY A 193 -9.11 6.27 28.78
C GLY A 193 -8.34 7.52 28.36
N ALA A 194 -8.03 7.70 27.07
CA ALA A 194 -7.56 8.98 26.59
C ALA A 194 -8.75 9.95 26.51
N GLY A 195 -8.85 10.92 27.41
CA GLY A 195 -9.86 11.97 27.35
C GLY A 195 -9.88 12.64 25.97
N VAL A 196 -11.06 12.97 25.48
CA VAL A 196 -11.27 13.69 24.21
C VAL A 196 -11.62 15.12 24.56
N ASP A 197 -10.97 16.08 23.89
CA ASP A 197 -11.36 17.49 23.97
C ASP A 197 -12.55 17.75 23.02
N PRO A 198 -13.76 17.97 23.53
CA PRO A 198 -14.93 18.16 22.70
C PRO A 198 -14.92 19.50 21.95
N THR A 199 -14.06 20.46 22.34
CA THR A 199 -13.95 21.79 21.72
C THR A 199 -13.01 21.81 20.54
N ALA A 200 -12.16 20.75 20.38
CA ALA A 200 -11.23 20.66 19.28
C ALA A 200 -11.96 20.44 17.93
N PRO A 201 -11.43 20.98 16.82
CA PRO A 201 -12.06 20.86 15.51
C PRO A 201 -12.20 19.39 15.10
N THR A 202 -13.31 19.06 14.42
CA THR A 202 -13.56 17.72 13.93
C THR A 202 -12.75 17.40 12.67
N LEU A 203 -12.26 16.16 12.55
CA LEU A 203 -11.55 15.70 11.36
C LEU A 203 -12.49 15.66 10.15
N ALA A 204 -12.11 16.31 9.05
CA ALA A 204 -12.88 16.30 7.81
C ALA A 204 -12.71 14.96 7.07
N THR A 205 -13.83 14.34 6.67
CA THR A 205 -13.81 13.05 5.92
C THR A 205 -13.06 13.16 4.60
N ARG A 206 -13.08 14.33 3.94
CA ARG A 206 -12.30 14.58 2.71
C ARG A 206 -10.80 14.30 2.90
N THR A 207 -10.25 14.63 4.08
CA THR A 207 -8.83 14.38 4.38
C THR A 207 -8.49 12.89 4.36
N VAL A 208 -9.41 12.03 4.83
CA VAL A 208 -9.24 10.58 4.80
C VAL A 208 -9.19 10.07 3.35
N LEU A 209 -10.11 10.55 2.50
CA LEU A 209 -10.18 10.13 1.09
C LEU A 209 -8.93 10.55 0.31
N THR A 210 -8.45 11.78 0.51
CA THR A 210 -7.27 12.28 -0.21
C THR A 210 -5.98 11.60 0.25
N ALA A 211 -5.87 11.24 1.54
CA ALA A 211 -4.68 10.58 2.08
C ALA A 211 -4.42 9.18 1.48
N GLY A 212 -5.47 8.44 1.10
CA GLY A 212 -5.36 7.11 0.54
C GLY A 212 -5.32 7.04 -1.00
N ALA A 213 -5.65 8.12 -1.70
CA ALA A 213 -5.93 8.07 -3.15
C ALA A 213 -4.77 7.56 -4.02
N ALA A 214 -3.54 7.99 -3.76
CA ALA A 214 -2.37 7.54 -4.51
C ALA A 214 -2.04 6.06 -4.23
N THR A 215 -2.15 5.64 -2.97
CA THR A 215 -1.97 4.24 -2.56
C THR A 215 -3.03 3.34 -3.20
N LEU A 216 -4.29 3.80 -3.26
CA LEU A 216 -5.36 3.07 -3.94
C LEU A 216 -5.03 2.83 -5.41
N ALA A 217 -4.67 3.88 -6.15
CA ALA A 217 -4.32 3.77 -7.55
C ALA A 217 -3.15 2.80 -7.78
N MET A 218 -2.12 2.86 -6.91
CA MET A 218 -0.97 1.97 -6.98
C MET A 218 -1.34 0.51 -6.71
N LEU A 219 -2.18 0.23 -5.73
CA LEU A 219 -2.62 -1.13 -5.44
C LEU A 219 -3.53 -1.66 -6.55
N VAL A 220 -4.45 -0.86 -7.07
CA VAL A 220 -5.34 -1.28 -8.16
C VAL A 220 -4.54 -1.68 -9.38
N VAL A 221 -3.61 -0.85 -9.87
CA VAL A 221 -2.78 -1.20 -11.03
C VAL A 221 -1.90 -2.41 -10.78
N SER A 222 -1.35 -2.56 -9.58
CA SER A 222 -0.43 -3.65 -9.23
C SER A 222 -1.11 -4.99 -8.92
N TYR A 223 -2.44 -5.03 -8.83
CA TYR A 223 -3.23 -6.25 -8.66
C TYR A 223 -4.19 -6.52 -9.82
N ALA A 224 -4.32 -5.59 -10.77
CA ALA A 224 -5.23 -5.73 -11.91
C ALA A 224 -4.92 -7.00 -12.72
N ASP A 225 -3.66 -7.31 -12.91
CA ASP A 225 -3.19 -8.51 -13.61
C ASP A 225 -3.64 -9.81 -12.94
N LEU A 226 -3.50 -9.91 -11.63
CA LEU A 226 -3.96 -11.06 -10.85
C LEU A 226 -5.49 -11.24 -10.91
N LEU A 227 -6.24 -10.12 -10.81
CA LEU A 227 -7.71 -10.15 -10.89
C LEU A 227 -8.18 -10.59 -12.27
N LEU A 228 -7.54 -10.10 -13.34
CA LEU A 228 -7.85 -10.50 -14.72
C LEU A 228 -7.41 -11.95 -14.99
N ALA A 229 -6.25 -12.38 -14.49
CA ALA A 229 -5.83 -13.77 -14.56
C ALA A 229 -6.84 -14.70 -13.90
N ARG A 230 -7.35 -14.34 -12.72
CA ARG A 230 -8.41 -15.11 -12.04
C ARG A 230 -9.71 -15.18 -12.86
N ARG A 231 -10.05 -14.10 -13.56
CA ARG A 231 -11.27 -14.01 -14.37
C ARG A 231 -11.20 -14.85 -15.64
N PHE A 232 -10.04 -14.83 -16.33
CA PHE A 232 -9.93 -15.34 -17.69
C PHE A 232 -9.17 -16.65 -17.81
N LEU A 233 -8.30 -17.01 -16.86
CA LEU A 233 -7.53 -18.26 -16.93
C LEU A 233 -8.30 -19.44 -16.33
N PRO A 234 -8.01 -20.68 -16.81
CA PRO A 234 -8.37 -21.92 -16.11
C PRO A 234 -7.77 -21.98 -14.70
N ALA A 235 -8.31 -22.82 -13.82
CA ALA A 235 -7.94 -22.91 -12.42
C ALA A 235 -6.42 -23.13 -12.22
N ASP A 236 -5.83 -24.08 -12.94
CA ASP A 236 -4.40 -24.43 -12.82
C ASP A 236 -3.50 -23.27 -13.28
N ALA A 237 -3.81 -22.66 -14.42
CA ALA A 237 -3.07 -21.49 -14.94
C ALA A 237 -3.23 -20.28 -14.01
N SER A 238 -4.42 -20.08 -13.43
CA SER A 238 -4.69 -19.02 -12.48
C SER A 238 -3.96 -19.26 -11.14
N GLY A 239 -3.83 -20.50 -10.68
CA GLY A 239 -3.01 -20.89 -9.55
C GLY A 239 -1.51 -20.60 -9.80
N ALA A 240 -1.02 -20.98 -10.96
CA ALA A 240 0.35 -20.68 -11.38
C ALA A 240 0.63 -19.17 -11.47
N TYR A 241 -0.36 -18.40 -11.99
CA TYR A 241 -0.27 -16.95 -12.00
C TYR A 241 -0.19 -16.36 -10.59
N ALA A 242 -0.98 -16.89 -9.66
CA ALA A 242 -0.95 -16.47 -8.26
C ALA A 242 0.43 -16.68 -7.60
N VAL A 243 1.09 -17.81 -7.89
CA VAL A 243 2.49 -18.06 -7.47
C VAL A 243 3.44 -17.02 -8.10
N GLY A 244 3.30 -16.74 -9.41
CA GLY A 244 4.11 -15.74 -10.10
C GLY A 244 3.97 -14.34 -9.48
N THR A 245 2.77 -13.96 -9.01
CA THR A 245 2.57 -12.66 -8.35
C THR A 245 3.32 -12.52 -7.03
N VAL A 246 3.70 -13.61 -6.36
CA VAL A 246 4.58 -13.57 -5.18
C VAL A 246 5.94 -12.97 -5.56
N LEU A 247 6.47 -13.33 -6.73
CA LEU A 247 7.73 -12.76 -7.26
C LEU A 247 7.56 -11.28 -7.59
N THR A 248 6.45 -10.91 -8.25
CA THR A 248 6.13 -9.50 -8.54
C THR A 248 6.09 -8.66 -7.26
N LYS A 249 5.41 -9.15 -6.23
CA LYS A 249 5.29 -8.44 -4.95
C LYS A 249 6.60 -8.40 -4.18
N GLY A 250 7.41 -9.46 -4.24
CA GLY A 250 8.76 -9.49 -3.67
C GLY A 250 9.63 -8.35 -4.18
N ALA A 251 9.54 -8.03 -5.48
CA ALA A 251 10.28 -6.93 -6.09
C ALA A 251 9.84 -5.54 -5.59
N LEU A 252 8.62 -5.39 -5.09
CA LEU A 252 8.13 -4.12 -4.54
C LEU A 252 8.68 -3.80 -3.13
N TRP A 253 9.29 -4.75 -2.45
CA TRP A 253 9.68 -4.61 -1.05
C TRP A 253 10.91 -3.72 -0.84
N ALA A 254 11.95 -3.92 -1.63
CA ALA A 254 13.18 -3.13 -1.55
C ALA A 254 12.94 -1.61 -1.73
N PRO A 255 12.09 -1.18 -2.70
CA PRO A 255 11.78 0.23 -2.90
C PRO A 255 11.03 0.89 -1.75
N GLN A 256 10.24 0.15 -0.99
CA GLN A 256 9.51 0.73 0.15
C GLN A 256 10.49 1.27 1.21
N VAL A 257 11.54 0.53 1.51
CA VAL A 257 12.58 0.96 2.45
C VAL A 257 13.31 2.20 1.93
N VAL A 258 13.70 2.18 0.66
CA VAL A 258 14.37 3.33 0.01
C VAL A 258 13.46 4.56 0.02
N THR A 259 12.17 4.39 -0.29
CA THR A 259 11.21 5.50 -0.32
C THR A 259 11.01 6.11 1.07
N VAL A 260 10.90 5.30 2.11
CA VAL A 260 10.73 5.79 3.50
C VAL A 260 11.93 6.66 3.91
N ILE A 261 13.16 6.24 3.58
CA ILE A 261 14.39 6.97 3.91
C ILE A 261 14.51 8.25 3.05
N ALA A 262 14.16 8.18 1.77
CA ALA A 262 14.31 9.27 0.82
C ALA A 262 13.20 10.34 0.94
N LEU A 263 12.00 9.97 1.40
CA LEU A 263 10.79 10.81 1.38
C LEU A 263 10.99 12.21 1.98
N PRO A 264 11.66 12.42 3.15
CA PRO A 264 11.88 13.75 3.71
C PRO A 264 12.76 14.66 2.84
N ARG A 265 13.71 14.06 2.08
CA ARG A 265 14.58 14.78 1.15
C ARG A 265 13.89 15.03 -0.18
N LEU A 266 13.09 14.07 -0.65
CA LEU A 266 12.24 14.23 -1.85
C LEU A 266 11.23 15.36 -1.66
N ALA A 267 10.64 15.50 -0.47
CA ALA A 267 9.72 16.58 -0.14
C ALA A 267 10.38 17.97 -0.18
N ARG A 268 11.70 18.05 -0.04
CA ARG A 268 12.50 19.28 -0.19
C ARG A 268 12.94 19.56 -1.63
N GLY A 269 12.53 18.73 -2.60
CA GLY A 269 12.87 18.90 -4.01
C GLY A 269 14.29 18.46 -4.37
N ASP A 270 14.97 17.67 -3.53
CA ASP A 270 16.34 17.19 -3.79
C ASP A 270 16.36 16.19 -4.97
N ARG A 271 16.75 16.72 -6.14
CA ARG A 271 16.87 15.95 -7.38
C ARG A 271 17.93 14.84 -7.29
N ARG A 272 19.03 15.06 -6.53
CA ARG A 272 20.07 14.04 -6.35
C ARG A 272 19.51 12.84 -5.60
N THR A 273 18.78 13.08 -4.52
CA THR A 273 18.11 12.00 -3.77
C THR A 273 17.13 11.23 -4.64
N LEU A 274 16.35 11.92 -5.50
CA LEU A 274 15.44 11.23 -6.44
C LEU A 274 16.20 10.35 -7.42
N VAL A 275 17.23 10.87 -8.07
CA VAL A 275 18.06 10.10 -9.04
C VAL A 275 18.70 8.90 -8.34
N THR A 276 19.27 9.08 -7.15
CA THR A 276 19.89 7.99 -6.39
C THR A 276 18.85 6.93 -6.01
N ALA A 277 17.66 7.33 -5.54
CA ALA A 277 16.59 6.39 -5.20
C ALA A 277 16.12 5.59 -6.43
N VAL A 278 15.90 6.26 -7.57
CA VAL A 278 15.52 5.62 -8.82
C VAL A 278 16.63 4.67 -9.31
N ALA A 279 17.89 5.09 -9.26
CA ALA A 279 19.03 4.26 -9.68
C ALA A 279 19.17 3.00 -8.79
N LEU A 280 19.03 3.14 -7.47
CA LEU A 280 19.11 2.02 -6.53
C LEU A 280 17.97 1.01 -6.76
N VAL A 281 16.75 1.51 -6.95
CA VAL A 281 15.59 0.67 -7.25
C VAL A 281 15.72 0.00 -8.62
N ALA A 282 16.21 0.72 -9.64
CA ALA A 282 16.47 0.15 -10.95
C ALA A 282 17.55 -0.95 -10.90
N ALA A 283 18.64 -0.72 -10.18
CA ALA A 283 19.72 -1.69 -10.01
C ALA A 283 19.25 -2.95 -9.26
N SER A 284 18.51 -2.78 -8.15
CA SER A 284 17.93 -3.92 -7.41
C SER A 284 16.89 -4.69 -8.23
N GLY A 285 16.07 -3.98 -9.01
CA GLY A 285 15.12 -4.58 -9.93
C GLY A 285 15.81 -5.37 -11.06
N ALA A 286 16.85 -4.81 -11.66
CA ALA A 286 17.64 -5.48 -12.68
C ALA A 286 18.32 -6.76 -12.14
N ALA A 287 18.88 -6.69 -10.92
CA ALA A 287 19.45 -7.86 -10.25
C ALA A 287 18.40 -8.95 -10.02
N LEU A 288 17.18 -8.58 -9.60
CA LEU A 288 16.09 -9.52 -9.41
C LEU A 288 15.61 -10.16 -10.72
N VAL A 289 15.50 -9.36 -11.79
CA VAL A 289 15.14 -9.86 -13.14
C VAL A 289 16.22 -10.83 -13.64
N LEU A 290 17.50 -10.51 -13.45
CA LEU A 290 18.60 -11.39 -13.80
C LEU A 290 18.55 -12.71 -13.00
N ALA A 291 18.32 -12.63 -11.69
CA ALA A 291 18.13 -13.81 -10.85
C ALA A 291 16.94 -14.67 -11.30
N ALA A 292 15.83 -14.03 -11.68
CA ALA A 292 14.67 -14.72 -12.23
C ALA A 292 14.95 -15.36 -13.59
N ALA A 293 15.80 -14.76 -14.43
CA ALA A 293 16.23 -15.32 -15.71
C ALA A 293 17.11 -16.55 -15.52
N LEU A 294 18.03 -16.52 -14.56
CA LEU A 294 18.98 -17.61 -14.29
C LEU A 294 18.38 -18.74 -13.45
N ALA A 295 17.47 -18.43 -12.54
CA ALA A 295 16.95 -19.35 -11.54
C ALA A 295 15.42 -19.33 -11.42
N GLY A 296 14.70 -19.06 -12.50
CA GLY A 296 13.23 -18.92 -12.49
C GLY A 296 12.51 -20.17 -11.98
N GLY A 297 12.95 -21.37 -12.34
CA GLY A 297 12.41 -22.63 -11.82
C GLY A 297 12.59 -22.74 -10.30
N LEU A 298 13.75 -22.36 -9.77
CA LEU A 298 14.00 -22.32 -8.33
C LEU A 298 13.11 -21.29 -7.64
N ALA A 299 12.91 -20.12 -8.25
CA ALA A 299 12.05 -19.07 -7.72
C ALA A 299 10.59 -19.55 -7.60
N PHE A 300 10.05 -20.21 -8.62
CA PHE A 300 8.71 -20.81 -8.57
C PHE A 300 8.62 -21.98 -7.58
N ARG A 301 9.67 -22.80 -7.49
CA ARG A 301 9.74 -23.89 -6.50
C ARG A 301 9.71 -23.35 -5.06
N LEU A 302 10.43 -22.28 -4.79
CA LEU A 302 10.45 -21.64 -3.46
C LEU A 302 9.11 -20.97 -3.13
N ALA A 303 8.49 -20.30 -4.11
CA ALA A 303 7.24 -19.56 -3.92
C ALA A 303 6.01 -20.49 -3.89
N GLY A 304 5.97 -21.52 -4.73
CA GLY A 304 4.78 -22.37 -4.95
C GLY A 304 4.97 -23.85 -4.70
N GLY A 305 6.20 -24.34 -4.63
CA GLY A 305 6.49 -25.77 -4.51
C GLY A 305 6.90 -26.41 -5.85
N PRO A 306 7.16 -27.75 -5.84
CA PRO A 306 7.68 -28.46 -7.00
C PRO A 306 6.75 -28.44 -8.22
N ASP A 307 5.45 -28.39 -8.02
CA ASP A 307 4.44 -28.45 -9.09
C ASP A 307 4.45 -27.23 -10.02
N TYR A 308 5.11 -26.14 -9.61
CA TYR A 308 5.16 -24.89 -10.37
C TYR A 308 6.50 -24.63 -11.05
N VAL A 309 7.46 -25.55 -10.98
CA VAL A 309 8.82 -25.39 -11.54
C VAL A 309 8.80 -25.09 -13.04
N ASP A 310 7.90 -25.72 -13.78
CA ASP A 310 7.76 -25.53 -15.24
C ASP A 310 7.33 -24.12 -15.63
N GLN A 311 6.76 -23.36 -14.69
CA GLN A 311 6.43 -21.95 -14.87
C GLN A 311 7.64 -21.01 -14.75
N GLY A 312 8.81 -21.54 -14.42
CA GLY A 312 10.06 -20.80 -14.24
C GLY A 312 10.42 -19.90 -15.42
N ARG A 313 10.09 -20.32 -16.66
CA ARG A 313 10.25 -19.50 -17.88
C ARG A 313 9.50 -18.15 -17.82
N ASN A 314 8.43 -18.07 -17.06
CA ASN A 314 7.63 -16.87 -16.90
C ASN A 314 8.14 -15.97 -15.76
N ALA A 315 9.12 -16.42 -14.96
CA ALA A 315 9.63 -15.68 -13.79
C ALA A 315 10.12 -14.27 -14.15
N VAL A 316 10.75 -14.14 -15.32
CA VAL A 316 11.25 -12.84 -15.82
C VAL A 316 10.12 -11.84 -16.03
N LEU A 317 8.95 -12.27 -16.53
CA LEU A 317 7.79 -11.39 -16.75
C LEU A 317 7.28 -10.85 -15.41
N PHE A 318 7.13 -11.71 -14.42
CA PHE A 318 6.68 -11.33 -13.08
C PHE A 318 7.70 -10.44 -12.35
N ALA A 319 8.98 -10.82 -12.36
CA ALA A 319 10.04 -10.04 -11.75
C ALA A 319 10.20 -8.66 -12.44
N GLY A 320 10.14 -8.63 -13.77
CA GLY A 320 10.21 -7.40 -14.56
C GLY A 320 9.04 -6.44 -14.27
N ALA A 321 7.81 -6.96 -14.27
CA ALA A 321 6.64 -6.17 -13.89
C ALA A 321 6.77 -5.61 -12.47
N GLY A 322 7.22 -6.42 -11.51
CA GLY A 322 7.47 -6.00 -10.14
C GLY A 322 8.52 -4.91 -10.01
N ALA A 323 9.67 -5.08 -10.70
CA ALA A 323 10.76 -4.10 -10.72
C ALA A 323 10.31 -2.74 -11.30
N LEU A 324 9.51 -2.77 -12.38
CA LEU A 324 8.97 -1.56 -13.00
C LEU A 324 7.91 -0.89 -12.11
N TYR A 325 7.01 -1.64 -11.49
CA TYR A 325 6.07 -1.08 -10.52
C TYR A 325 6.79 -0.49 -9.30
N ALA A 326 7.93 -1.06 -8.91
CA ALA A 326 8.78 -0.49 -7.87
C ALA A 326 9.30 0.90 -8.24
N LEU A 327 9.76 1.09 -9.48
CA LEU A 327 10.15 2.41 -10.01
C LEU A 327 8.96 3.37 -10.04
N VAL A 328 7.80 2.92 -10.52
CA VAL A 328 6.56 3.70 -10.52
C VAL A 328 6.21 4.16 -9.12
N PHE A 329 6.34 3.29 -8.11
CA PHE A 329 6.07 3.62 -6.71
C PHE A 329 6.95 4.78 -6.21
N VAL A 330 8.25 4.76 -6.47
CA VAL A 330 9.16 5.85 -6.09
C VAL A 330 8.78 7.16 -6.81
N LEU A 331 8.52 7.09 -8.12
CA LEU A 331 8.18 8.26 -8.93
C LEU A 331 6.84 8.89 -8.50
N ILE A 332 5.82 8.08 -8.21
CA ILE A 332 4.53 8.56 -7.71
C ILE A 332 4.68 9.23 -6.35
N ASN A 333 5.45 8.64 -5.43
CA ASN A 333 5.70 9.25 -4.13
C ASN A 333 6.44 10.59 -4.27
N ALA A 334 7.39 10.71 -5.19
CA ALA A 334 8.06 11.97 -5.49
C ALA A 334 7.06 13.03 -6.02
N ARG A 335 6.13 12.64 -6.90
CA ARG A 335 5.07 13.54 -7.40
C ARG A 335 4.08 13.97 -6.32
N VAL A 336 3.73 13.06 -5.41
CA VAL A 336 2.90 13.36 -4.24
C VAL A 336 3.63 14.35 -3.32
N ALA A 337 4.92 14.11 -3.04
CA ALA A 337 5.77 15.00 -2.24
C ALA A 337 5.92 16.39 -2.86
N ALA A 338 5.99 16.47 -4.20
CA ALA A 338 6.02 17.73 -4.96
C ALA A 338 4.64 18.40 -5.11
N ALA A 339 3.60 17.90 -4.44
CA ALA A 339 2.22 18.40 -4.52
C ALA A 339 1.69 18.54 -5.97
N ALA A 340 2.06 17.61 -6.86
CA ALA A 340 1.57 17.61 -8.23
C ALA A 340 0.04 17.57 -8.28
N ARG A 341 -0.57 18.28 -9.24
CA ARG A 341 -2.05 18.43 -9.33
C ARG A 341 -2.77 17.08 -9.47
N TRP A 342 -2.22 16.14 -10.24
CA TRP A 342 -2.82 14.83 -10.52
C TRP A 342 -1.74 13.74 -10.46
N PRO A 343 -1.21 13.41 -9.25
CA PRO A 343 -0.07 12.49 -9.14
C PRO A 343 -0.39 11.07 -9.60
N SER A 344 -1.62 10.59 -9.39
CA SER A 344 -2.07 9.24 -9.69
C SER A 344 -2.75 9.08 -11.06
N ALA A 345 -2.93 10.14 -11.85
CA ALA A 345 -3.59 10.06 -13.15
C ALA A 345 -2.93 9.03 -14.12
N PRO A 346 -1.59 8.94 -14.22
CA PRO A 346 -0.95 7.93 -15.08
C PRO A 346 -1.30 6.49 -14.67
N LEU A 347 -1.47 6.24 -13.35
CA LEU A 347 -1.85 4.91 -12.83
C LEU A 347 -3.26 4.52 -13.25
N TRP A 348 -4.22 5.43 -13.15
CA TRP A 348 -5.59 5.17 -13.57
C TRP A 348 -5.69 4.96 -15.08
N ALA A 349 -5.01 5.81 -15.87
CA ALA A 349 -4.98 5.68 -17.33
C ALA A 349 -4.37 4.33 -17.76
N SER A 350 -3.24 3.93 -17.15
CA SER A 350 -2.61 2.65 -17.45
C SER A 350 -3.45 1.45 -17.00
N THR A 351 -4.17 1.56 -15.87
CA THR A 351 -5.09 0.52 -15.42
C THR A 351 -6.21 0.30 -16.42
N VAL A 352 -6.85 1.38 -16.87
CA VAL A 352 -7.92 1.29 -17.88
C VAL A 352 -7.39 0.70 -19.19
N ALA A 353 -6.25 1.20 -19.67
CA ALA A 353 -5.62 0.68 -20.90
C ALA A 353 -5.27 -0.82 -20.78
N PHE A 354 -4.73 -1.24 -19.63
CA PHE A 354 -4.42 -2.64 -19.35
C PHE A 354 -5.67 -3.54 -19.35
N VAL A 355 -6.72 -3.12 -18.65
CA VAL A 355 -7.98 -3.87 -18.62
C VAL A 355 -8.56 -4.00 -20.01
N LEU A 356 -8.62 -2.91 -20.77
CA LEU A 356 -9.10 -2.93 -22.16
C LEU A 356 -8.26 -3.86 -23.03
N ALA A 357 -6.93 -3.78 -22.93
CA ALA A 357 -6.04 -4.63 -23.73
C ALA A 357 -6.24 -6.13 -23.40
N VAL A 358 -6.34 -6.50 -22.12
CA VAL A 358 -6.56 -7.91 -21.73
C VAL A 358 -7.93 -8.42 -22.16
N VAL A 359 -8.96 -7.57 -22.12
CA VAL A 359 -10.32 -7.98 -22.53
C VAL A 359 -10.45 -8.14 -24.05
N THR A 360 -9.70 -7.34 -24.85
CA THR A 360 -9.94 -7.25 -26.31
C THR A 360 -8.87 -7.89 -27.18
N VAL A 361 -7.60 -7.87 -26.77
CA VAL A 361 -6.46 -8.18 -27.69
C VAL A 361 -5.51 -9.23 -27.11
N VAL A 362 -5.28 -9.24 -25.79
CA VAL A 362 -4.26 -10.08 -25.16
C VAL A 362 -4.74 -11.55 -25.09
N PRO A 363 -3.90 -12.50 -25.53
CA PRO A 363 -4.21 -13.93 -25.35
C PRO A 363 -4.40 -14.26 -23.85
N HIS A 364 -5.48 -14.97 -23.52
CA HIS A 364 -5.79 -15.40 -22.15
C HIS A 364 -4.89 -16.57 -21.74
N THR A 365 -3.61 -16.35 -21.65
CA THR A 365 -2.58 -17.27 -21.19
C THR A 365 -1.73 -16.62 -20.10
N VAL A 366 -1.02 -17.44 -19.29
CA VAL A 366 -0.12 -16.90 -18.25
C VAL A 366 0.90 -15.91 -18.83
N PRO A 367 1.66 -16.27 -19.89
CA PRO A 367 2.62 -15.32 -20.47
C PRO A 367 1.96 -14.11 -21.15
N GLY A 368 0.74 -14.28 -21.73
CA GLY A 368 0.01 -13.19 -22.35
C GLY A 368 -0.35 -12.09 -21.35
N ILE A 369 -1.03 -12.45 -20.26
CA ILE A 369 -1.44 -11.48 -19.22
C ILE A 369 -0.21 -10.92 -18.48
N ALA A 370 0.79 -11.76 -18.14
CA ALA A 370 2.00 -11.29 -17.49
C ALA A 370 2.85 -10.38 -18.40
N GLY A 371 2.92 -10.67 -19.69
CA GLY A 371 3.57 -9.82 -20.69
C GLY A 371 2.86 -8.46 -20.85
N ALA A 372 1.53 -8.46 -20.91
CA ALA A 372 0.76 -7.23 -20.95
C ALA A 372 0.94 -6.39 -19.66
N ALA A 373 1.01 -7.04 -18.48
CA ALA A 373 1.31 -6.37 -17.22
C ALA A 373 2.72 -5.73 -17.23
N LEU A 374 3.72 -6.45 -17.76
CA LEU A 374 5.08 -5.95 -17.93
C LEU A 374 5.11 -4.71 -18.83
N VAL A 375 4.47 -4.77 -20.01
CA VAL A 375 4.38 -3.63 -20.94
C VAL A 375 3.67 -2.45 -20.29
N THR A 376 2.56 -2.69 -19.61
CA THR A 376 1.82 -1.64 -18.88
C THR A 376 2.69 -1.00 -17.80
N ALA A 377 3.42 -1.80 -17.02
CA ALA A 377 4.34 -1.29 -16.01
C ALA A 377 5.47 -0.45 -16.64
N ALA A 378 6.02 -0.88 -17.79
CA ALA A 378 7.06 -0.15 -18.52
C ALA A 378 6.55 1.20 -19.04
N VAL A 379 5.38 1.22 -19.69
CA VAL A 379 4.76 2.46 -20.18
C VAL A 379 4.45 3.39 -19.01
N THR A 380 3.90 2.85 -17.91
CA THR A 380 3.59 3.64 -16.71
C THR A 380 4.86 4.23 -16.09
N ALA A 381 5.95 3.45 -16.00
CA ALA A 381 7.23 3.91 -15.48
C ALA A 381 7.81 5.03 -16.37
N LEU A 382 7.76 4.86 -17.70
CA LEU A 382 8.23 5.84 -18.66
C LEU A 382 7.44 7.15 -18.55
N VAL A 383 6.11 7.08 -18.64
CA VAL A 383 5.22 8.26 -18.55
C VAL A 383 5.41 8.99 -17.22
N THR A 384 5.40 8.24 -16.12
CA THR A 384 5.58 8.83 -14.78
C THR A 384 6.98 9.43 -14.62
N GLY A 385 8.01 8.78 -15.18
CA GLY A 385 9.38 9.28 -15.23
C GLY A 385 9.48 10.61 -15.99
N VAL A 386 8.97 10.65 -17.23
CA VAL A 386 8.93 11.88 -18.04
C VAL A 386 8.20 13.00 -17.31
N LEU A 387 7.05 12.73 -16.72
CA LEU A 387 6.29 13.72 -15.97
C LEU A 387 7.01 14.18 -14.69
N THR A 388 7.80 13.32 -14.05
CA THR A 388 8.52 13.65 -12.81
C THR A 388 9.79 14.47 -13.11
N PHE A 389 10.58 14.06 -14.10
CA PHE A 389 11.83 14.74 -14.47
C PHE A 389 11.61 15.93 -15.41
N GLY A 390 10.52 15.95 -16.19
CA GLY A 390 10.14 17.03 -17.07
C GLY A 390 9.49 18.24 -16.37
N GLN A 391 9.04 18.09 -15.13
CA GLN A 391 8.59 19.24 -14.33
C GLN A 391 9.80 20.13 -14.05
N LYS A 392 10.09 21.04 -14.98
CA LYS A 392 11.01 22.15 -14.77
C LYS A 392 10.50 22.92 -13.56
N THR A 393 11.33 23.02 -12.57
CA THR A 393 11.56 24.05 -11.54
C THR A 393 10.63 25.29 -11.55
N SER A 394 9.33 25.13 -11.73
CA SER A 394 8.37 26.23 -11.51
C SER A 394 8.30 26.66 -10.05
N ALA A 395 8.78 25.83 -9.13
CA ALA A 395 8.83 26.18 -7.71
C ALA A 395 9.90 27.24 -7.36
N LEU A 396 10.96 27.39 -8.15
CA LEU A 396 11.97 28.42 -7.93
C LEU A 396 11.55 29.79 -8.49
N ALA A 397 10.61 29.84 -9.43
CA ALA A 397 10.10 31.10 -9.99
C ALA A 397 9.13 31.84 -9.05
N VAL A 398 8.48 31.15 -8.13
CA VAL A 398 7.58 31.77 -7.15
C VAL A 398 8.35 32.34 -5.95
N SER A 399 9.50 31.78 -5.60
CA SER A 399 10.35 32.26 -4.50
C SER A 399 11.18 33.50 -4.85
N ASN A 400 11.29 33.84 -6.13
CA ASN A 400 12.11 34.97 -6.60
C ASN A 400 11.28 36.16 -7.11
N ARG A 401 10.01 36.29 -6.69
CA ARG A 401 9.33 37.58 -6.81
C ARG A 401 9.90 38.51 -5.74
N PRO A 402 10.61 39.57 -6.10
CA PRO A 402 11.01 40.59 -5.13
C PRO A 402 9.71 41.12 -4.48
N ALA A 403 9.71 41.14 -3.16
CA ALA A 403 8.64 41.78 -2.42
C ALA A 403 8.46 43.17 -3.01
N ALA A 404 7.28 43.41 -3.58
CA ALA A 404 6.94 44.75 -4.08
C ALA A 404 7.14 45.69 -2.92
N SER A 405 8.10 46.60 -3.07
CA SER A 405 8.38 47.67 -2.12
C SER A 405 7.08 48.46 -1.93
N VAL A 406 6.47 48.30 -0.77
CA VAL A 406 5.43 49.21 -0.30
C VAL A 406 6.13 50.53 -0.08
N THR A 407 6.11 51.40 -1.07
CA THR A 407 6.41 52.79 -0.93
C THR A 407 5.35 53.41 -0.02
N THR A 408 5.65 53.53 1.25
CA THR A 408 4.97 54.44 2.17
C THR A 408 5.25 55.84 1.68
N GLY A 409 4.32 56.39 0.88
CA GLY A 409 4.29 57.81 0.60
C GLY A 409 3.96 58.57 1.86
N GLY A 410 4.97 59.17 2.44
CA GLY A 410 4.80 60.23 3.47
C GLY A 410 4.00 61.37 2.88
N ARG A 411 3.01 61.85 3.62
CA ARG A 411 2.48 63.17 3.55
C ARG A 411 2.43 63.74 4.97
N ASP A 412 3.50 64.45 5.29
CA ASP A 412 3.43 65.51 6.30
C ASP A 412 2.47 66.57 5.80
N THR A 413 1.45 66.90 6.55
CA THR A 413 0.86 68.22 6.62
C THR A 413 0.29 68.37 8.04
N LEU A 414 1.02 69.15 8.86
CA LEU A 414 0.47 69.86 9.99
C LEU A 414 -0.35 71.05 9.47
N PRO A 415 -1.43 71.47 10.15
CA PRO A 415 -1.73 72.81 10.32
C PRO A 415 -1.64 73.22 11.79
N ALA A 416 -1.02 74.38 11.99
CA ALA A 416 -1.15 75.23 13.18
C ALA A 416 -2.57 75.80 13.28
N GLU A 417 -3.16 75.72 14.42
CA GLU A 417 -3.71 76.72 15.32
C GLU A 417 -4.39 76.05 16.49
#